data_991c5f07f4e6b089b97287e0d5dbdce7
#
_entry.id   991c5f07f4e6b089b97287e0d5dbdce7
#
_cell.length_a   1.000
_cell.length_b   1.000
_cell.length_c   1.000
_cell.angle_alpha   90.00
_cell.angle_beta   90.00
_cell.angle_gamma   90.00
#
_symmetry.space_group_name_H-M   'P 1'
#
loop_
_entity.id
_entity.type
_entity.pdbx_description
1 polymer ?
#
loop_
_entity_poly.entity_id
_entity_poly.type
_entity_poly.pdbx_seq_one_letter_code
_entity_poly.pdbx_strand_id
1 'polypeptide(L)'
;YEEIKYTLHPRDSEMENIDKMLNCGDPSFGGAMYVCTTCHNMKFVPFHCKSRFCPTCGVKYSQERSTSMAFKLVNCTHRHCVFTIDEELRHFFLEDRSLLNCLFRAVQSVILHMFNKINKSQNFVPGFICVLHTFGRPLEWNPHIHCILSESGIHKSKHRFSLPCPPLCGLFLSRVRRKSNFPIVVQKNPA
;
A
#
# COMPACT_ATOMS: atom_id res chain seq x y z
N TYR A 1 21.95 -20.02 7.71
CA TYR A 1 21.12 -19.30 8.67
C TYR A 1 21.90 -18.95 9.95
N GLU A 2 22.50 -19.95 10.60
CA GLU A 2 23.30 -19.75 11.84
C GLU A 2 24.48 -18.81 11.59
N GLU A 3 25.20 -18.97 10.48
CA GLU A 3 26.31 -18.10 10.11
C GLU A 3 25.88 -16.63 10.03
N ILE A 4 24.73 -16.34 9.36
CA ILE A 4 24.19 -14.98 9.26
C ILE A 4 23.83 -14.41 10.62
N LYS A 5 23.28 -15.22 11.52
CA LYS A 5 22.93 -14.83 12.87
C LYS A 5 24.13 -14.30 13.66
N TYR A 6 25.27 -14.95 13.53
CA TYR A 6 26.47 -14.59 14.27
C TYR A 6 27.29 -13.46 13.61
N THR A 7 27.19 -13.31 12.29
CA THR A 7 27.98 -12.31 11.55
C THR A 7 27.27 -10.95 11.42
N LEU A 8 25.96 -10.93 11.23
CA LEU A 8 25.22 -9.70 10.95
C LEU A 8 24.47 -9.12 12.16
N HIS A 9 24.44 -9.82 13.29
CA HIS A 9 23.73 -9.38 14.51
C HIS A 9 22.33 -8.81 14.23
N PRO A 10 21.44 -9.57 13.57
CA PRO A 10 20.09 -9.10 13.24
C PRO A 10 19.30 -8.81 14.53
N ARG A 11 18.32 -7.92 14.44
CA ARG A 11 17.45 -7.60 15.57
C ARG A 11 16.64 -8.83 15.99
N ASP A 12 16.33 -8.95 17.28
CA ASP A 12 15.55 -10.07 17.84
C ASP A 12 14.23 -10.28 17.10
N SER A 13 13.55 -9.20 16.70
CA SER A 13 12.31 -9.26 15.91
C SER A 13 12.50 -9.86 14.53
N GLU A 14 13.67 -9.73 13.92
CA GLU A 14 13.98 -10.34 12.61
C GLU A 14 14.20 -11.83 12.78
N MET A 15 14.93 -12.22 13.82
CA MET A 15 15.18 -13.62 14.17
C MET A 15 13.87 -14.34 14.47
N GLU A 16 13.03 -13.78 15.33
CA GLU A 16 11.73 -14.34 15.68
C GLU A 16 10.83 -14.55 14.45
N ASN A 17 10.83 -13.60 13.49
CA ASN A 17 10.06 -13.75 12.26
C ASN A 17 10.61 -14.84 11.34
N ILE A 18 11.93 -15.02 11.29
CA ILE A 18 12.55 -16.11 10.52
C ILE A 18 12.20 -17.45 11.15
N ASP A 19 12.33 -17.60 12.46
CA ASP A 19 11.99 -18.83 13.17
C ASP A 19 10.51 -19.20 12.97
N LYS A 20 9.60 -18.24 13.09
CA LYS A 20 8.17 -18.44 12.79
C LYS A 20 7.93 -18.85 11.34
N MET A 21 8.72 -18.31 10.40
CA MET A 21 8.60 -18.66 8.99
C MET A 21 9.09 -20.09 8.70
N LEU A 22 10.23 -20.48 9.26
CA LEU A 22 10.81 -21.82 9.08
C LEU A 22 9.87 -22.91 9.60
N ASN A 23 9.20 -22.64 10.70
CA ASN A 23 8.29 -23.58 11.36
C ASN A 23 6.82 -23.42 10.89
N CYS A 24 6.57 -22.65 9.85
CA CYS A 24 5.23 -22.33 9.38
C CYS A 24 4.56 -23.53 8.71
N GLY A 25 3.52 -24.06 9.33
CA GLY A 25 2.78 -25.21 8.83
C GLY A 25 3.37 -26.56 9.22
N ASP A 26 4.40 -26.58 10.06
CA ASP A 26 4.94 -27.81 10.60
C ASP A 26 4.03 -28.31 11.75
N PRO A 27 3.54 -29.57 11.67
CA PRO A 27 2.68 -30.17 12.70
C PRO A 27 3.33 -30.25 14.10
N SER A 28 4.67 -30.34 14.18
CA SER A 28 5.41 -30.40 15.44
C SER A 28 5.24 -29.13 16.30
N PHE A 29 4.93 -27.99 15.66
CA PHE A 29 4.66 -26.71 16.34
C PHE A 29 3.19 -26.51 16.71
N GLY A 30 2.40 -27.59 16.59
CA GLY A 30 1.00 -27.58 16.96
C GLY A 30 0.02 -27.28 15.83
N GLY A 31 -1.24 -27.46 16.12
CA GLY A 31 -2.33 -27.29 15.18
C GLY A 31 -3.69 -27.40 15.86
N ALA A 32 -4.75 -27.30 15.07
CA ALA A 32 -6.11 -27.52 15.49
C ALA A 32 -6.66 -28.80 14.88
N MET A 33 -7.32 -29.62 15.70
CA MET A 33 -8.06 -30.78 15.26
C MET A 33 -9.51 -30.39 14.98
N TYR A 34 -9.97 -30.61 13.78
CA TYR A 34 -11.37 -30.41 13.38
C TYR A 34 -12.05 -31.76 13.23
N VAL A 35 -13.26 -31.89 13.76
CA VAL A 35 -14.10 -33.08 13.65
C VAL A 35 -15.35 -32.72 12.87
N CYS A 36 -15.67 -33.48 11.83
CA CYS A 36 -16.91 -33.32 11.11
C CYS A 36 -18.08 -33.83 11.99
N THR A 37 -19.09 -33.00 12.20
CA THR A 37 -20.25 -33.34 13.01
C THR A 37 -21.15 -34.41 12.36
N THR A 38 -21.04 -34.60 11.04
CA THR A 38 -21.87 -35.53 10.28
C THR A 38 -21.24 -36.92 10.10
N CYS A 39 -19.95 -36.96 9.75
CA CYS A 39 -19.26 -38.22 9.44
C CYS A 39 -18.14 -38.57 10.43
N HIS A 40 -17.92 -37.75 11.45
CA HIS A 40 -16.90 -37.89 12.50
C HIS A 40 -15.44 -37.96 11.97
N ASN A 41 -15.21 -37.67 10.70
CA ASN A 41 -13.87 -37.59 10.17
C ASN A 41 -13.09 -36.46 10.84
N MET A 42 -11.85 -36.77 11.21
CA MET A 42 -10.92 -35.82 11.83
C MET A 42 -9.95 -35.25 10.82
N LYS A 43 -9.70 -33.94 10.91
CA LYS A 43 -8.70 -33.25 10.11
C LYS A 43 -7.81 -32.41 11.02
N PHE A 44 -6.51 -32.70 11.00
CA PHE A 44 -5.52 -31.88 11.65
C PHE A 44 -5.09 -30.74 10.70
N VAL A 45 -5.08 -29.50 11.23
CA VAL A 45 -4.64 -28.32 10.50
C VAL A 45 -3.50 -27.67 11.30
N PRO A 46 -2.26 -27.70 10.80
CA PRO A 46 -1.11 -27.12 11.50
C PRO A 46 -1.24 -25.59 11.58
N PHE A 47 -0.66 -25.00 12.61
CA PHE A 47 -0.62 -23.56 12.74
C PHE A 47 0.29 -22.92 11.70
N HIS A 48 -0.14 -21.75 11.22
CA HIS A 48 0.61 -20.92 10.28
C HIS A 48 1.07 -19.64 10.96
N CYS A 49 2.25 -19.12 10.59
CA CYS A 49 2.87 -17.96 11.23
C CYS A 49 2.13 -16.64 11.00
N LYS A 50 1.24 -16.57 10.01
CA LYS A 50 0.49 -15.36 9.58
C LYS A 50 1.39 -14.16 9.25
N SER A 51 2.71 -14.36 9.14
CA SER A 51 3.65 -13.31 8.79
C SER A 51 3.56 -12.95 7.30
N ARG A 52 3.62 -11.66 6.99
CA ARG A 52 3.76 -11.19 5.60
C ARG A 52 5.11 -11.52 4.99
N PHE A 53 6.11 -11.77 5.81
CA PHE A 53 7.45 -12.16 5.42
C PHE A 53 7.52 -13.63 4.94
N CYS A 54 6.66 -14.49 5.46
CA CYS A 54 6.56 -15.89 5.05
C CYS A 54 6.00 -15.99 3.62
N PRO A 55 6.66 -16.71 2.69
CA PRO A 55 6.20 -16.86 1.32
C PRO A 55 4.76 -17.39 1.22
N THR A 56 4.43 -18.42 1.99
CA THR A 56 3.09 -19.03 2.01
C THR A 56 2.03 -18.08 2.60
N CYS A 57 2.27 -17.56 3.80
CA CYS A 57 1.32 -16.69 4.48
C CYS A 57 1.21 -15.32 3.81
N GLY A 58 2.33 -14.78 3.30
CA GLY A 58 2.38 -13.50 2.60
C GLY A 58 1.59 -13.50 1.30
N VAL A 59 1.69 -14.57 0.50
CA VAL A 59 0.89 -14.72 -0.73
C VAL A 59 -0.60 -14.78 -0.38
N LYS A 60 -1.00 -15.61 0.59
CA LYS A 60 -2.39 -15.69 1.04
C LYS A 60 -2.90 -14.33 1.49
N TYR A 61 -2.14 -13.63 2.34
CA TYR A 61 -2.48 -12.28 2.80
C TYR A 61 -2.66 -11.30 1.63
N SER A 62 -1.75 -11.33 0.63
CA SER A 62 -1.83 -10.46 -0.53
C SER A 62 -3.07 -10.71 -1.37
N GLN A 63 -3.43 -12.00 -1.58
CA GLN A 63 -4.63 -12.38 -2.32
C GLN A 63 -5.91 -11.92 -1.61
N GLU A 64 -6.02 -12.20 -0.30
CA GLU A 64 -7.17 -11.78 0.51
C GLU A 64 -7.32 -10.26 0.50
N ARG A 65 -6.19 -9.54 0.60
CA ARG A 65 -6.15 -8.09 0.59
C ARG A 65 -6.57 -7.53 -0.76
N SER A 66 -6.04 -8.07 -1.86
CA SER A 66 -6.39 -7.66 -3.23
C SER A 66 -7.86 -7.87 -3.51
N THR A 67 -8.40 -9.02 -3.14
CA THR A 67 -9.83 -9.33 -3.29
C THR A 67 -10.69 -8.34 -2.49
N SER A 68 -10.37 -8.14 -1.21
CA SER A 68 -11.09 -7.18 -0.35
C SER A 68 -11.04 -5.75 -0.91
N MET A 69 -9.92 -5.35 -1.51
CA MET A 69 -9.79 -4.02 -2.10
C MET A 69 -10.56 -3.91 -3.41
N ALA A 70 -10.60 -4.96 -4.23
CA ALA A 70 -11.35 -4.98 -5.49
C ALA A 70 -12.85 -4.67 -5.28
N PHE A 71 -13.43 -5.18 -4.21
CA PHE A 71 -14.84 -4.89 -3.85
C PHE A 71 -15.08 -3.43 -3.40
N LYS A 72 -14.03 -2.72 -2.99
CA LYS A 72 -14.12 -1.31 -2.56
C LYS A 72 -13.90 -0.32 -3.69
N LEU A 73 -13.37 -0.79 -4.82
CA LEU A 73 -13.11 0.05 -5.97
C LEU A 73 -14.41 0.37 -6.70
N VAL A 74 -14.56 1.61 -7.12
CA VAL A 74 -15.63 2.02 -8.03
C VAL A 74 -15.35 1.43 -9.40
N ASN A 75 -16.37 0.89 -10.08
CA ASN A 75 -16.20 0.35 -11.43
C ASN A 75 -16.00 1.51 -12.43
N CYS A 76 -14.78 1.92 -12.63
CA CYS A 76 -14.33 2.98 -13.53
C CYS A 76 -12.84 2.80 -13.85
N THR A 77 -12.32 3.60 -14.76
CA THR A 77 -10.88 3.68 -15.01
C THR A 77 -10.17 4.23 -13.78
N HIS A 78 -9.05 3.63 -13.43
CA HIS A 78 -8.20 4.07 -12.32
C HIS A 78 -6.82 4.49 -12.84
N ARG A 79 -6.27 5.53 -12.23
CA ARG A 79 -4.88 5.94 -12.46
C ARG A 79 -3.99 5.51 -11.32
N HIS A 80 -2.83 4.99 -11.67
CA HIS A 80 -1.75 4.76 -10.74
C HIS A 80 -0.83 5.99 -10.73
N CYS A 81 -0.72 6.61 -9.57
CA CYS A 81 0.16 7.76 -9.32
C CYS A 81 1.19 7.37 -8.27
N VAL A 82 2.42 7.83 -8.42
CA VAL A 82 3.48 7.63 -7.43
C VAL A 82 3.94 8.99 -6.94
N PHE A 83 3.91 9.18 -5.63
CA PHE A 83 4.37 10.40 -4.96
C PHE A 83 5.67 10.09 -4.23
N THR A 84 6.76 10.70 -4.68
CA THR A 84 8.10 10.52 -4.11
C THR A 84 8.54 11.78 -3.40
N ILE A 85 9.50 11.65 -2.51
CA ILE A 85 10.19 12.76 -1.86
C ILE A 85 11.62 12.86 -2.41
N ASP A 86 12.18 14.05 -2.28
CA ASP A 86 13.57 14.30 -2.63
C ASP A 86 14.50 13.41 -1.81
N GLU A 87 15.61 13.00 -2.41
CA GLU A 87 16.59 12.12 -1.77
C GLU A 87 17.19 12.74 -0.52
N GLU A 88 17.49 14.03 -0.58
CA GLU A 88 18.06 14.79 0.54
C GLU A 88 17.15 14.82 1.77
N LEU A 89 15.85 14.64 1.59
CA LEU A 89 14.87 14.65 2.69
C LEU A 89 14.57 13.27 3.27
N ARG A 90 15.04 12.19 2.62
CA ARG A 90 14.66 10.82 3.03
C ARG A 90 15.16 10.43 4.41
N HIS A 91 16.33 10.95 4.81
CA HIS A 91 16.92 10.63 6.12
C HIS A 91 16.05 11.10 7.30
N PHE A 92 15.39 12.26 7.19
CA PHE A 92 14.48 12.74 8.24
C PHE A 92 13.35 11.76 8.53
N PHE A 93 12.83 11.09 7.49
CA PHE A 93 11.77 10.08 7.64
C PHE A 93 12.28 8.73 8.17
N LEU A 94 13.60 8.50 8.15
CA LEU A 94 14.21 7.35 8.78
C LEU A 94 14.42 7.58 10.28
N GLU A 95 14.84 8.77 10.64
CA GLU A 95 15.06 9.21 12.04
C GLU A 95 13.73 9.32 12.79
N ASP A 96 12.76 10.01 12.20
CA ASP A 96 11.40 10.12 12.76
C ASP A 96 10.35 9.53 11.82
N ARG A 97 9.96 8.29 12.09
CA ARG A 97 8.93 7.58 11.30
C ARG A 97 7.53 8.17 11.44
N SER A 98 7.27 9.01 12.43
CA SER A 98 5.98 9.72 12.57
C SER A 98 5.73 10.66 11.39
N LEU A 99 6.80 11.19 10.80
CA LEU A 99 6.75 12.05 9.61
C LEU A 99 6.15 11.34 8.38
N LEU A 100 6.17 10.00 8.32
CA LEU A 100 5.52 9.26 7.23
C LEU A 100 4.02 9.56 7.13
N ASN A 101 3.37 9.93 8.24
CA ASN A 101 1.98 10.38 8.22
C ASN A 101 1.80 11.71 7.48
N CYS A 102 2.83 12.56 7.47
CA CYS A 102 2.81 13.82 6.73
C CYS A 102 2.74 13.59 5.21
N LEU A 103 3.36 12.51 4.70
CA LEU A 103 3.28 12.13 3.29
C LEU A 103 1.84 11.84 2.88
N PHE A 104 1.10 11.08 3.67
CA PHE A 104 -0.31 10.80 3.39
C PHE A 104 -1.15 12.07 3.37
N ARG A 105 -0.95 12.97 4.34
CA ARG A 105 -1.65 14.26 4.40
C ARG A 105 -1.31 15.15 3.19
N ALA A 106 -0.05 15.19 2.79
CA ALA A 106 0.40 15.95 1.62
C ALA A 106 -0.24 15.42 0.33
N VAL A 107 -0.23 14.10 0.12
CA VAL A 107 -0.86 13.45 -1.03
C VAL A 107 -2.37 13.73 -1.05
N GLN A 108 -3.05 13.57 0.07
CA GLN A 108 -4.48 13.87 0.20
C GLN A 108 -4.77 15.34 -0.17
N SER A 109 -4.00 16.28 0.38
CA SER A 109 -4.18 17.71 0.10
C SER A 109 -3.96 18.06 -1.37
N VAL A 110 -2.96 17.45 -2.01
CA VAL A 110 -2.68 17.63 -3.44
C VAL A 110 -3.83 17.10 -4.28
N ILE A 111 -4.30 15.89 -4.02
CA ILE A 111 -5.40 15.27 -4.77
C ILE A 111 -6.68 16.11 -4.63
N LEU A 112 -7.08 16.42 -3.42
CA LEU A 112 -8.30 17.20 -3.16
C LEU A 112 -8.22 18.60 -3.77
N HIS A 113 -7.07 19.28 -3.66
CA HIS A 113 -6.88 20.60 -4.27
C HIS A 113 -7.01 20.55 -5.80
N MET A 114 -6.44 19.53 -6.44
CA MET A 114 -6.54 19.34 -7.89
C MET A 114 -7.97 19.11 -8.32
N PHE A 115 -8.68 18.21 -7.64
CA PHE A 115 -10.07 17.92 -7.97
C PHE A 115 -10.97 19.12 -7.74
N ASN A 116 -10.79 19.89 -6.68
CA ASN A 116 -11.52 21.13 -6.44
C ASN A 116 -11.31 22.18 -7.55
N LYS A 117 -10.12 22.20 -8.18
CA LYS A 117 -9.86 23.11 -9.30
C LYS A 117 -10.48 22.66 -10.62
N ILE A 118 -10.46 21.36 -10.89
CA ILE A 118 -11.03 20.77 -12.11
C ILE A 118 -12.56 20.83 -12.04
N ASN A 119 -13.11 20.73 -10.87
CA ASN A 119 -14.51 20.44 -10.58
C ASN A 119 -15.28 21.63 -10.02
N LYS A 120 -15.05 22.83 -10.58
CA LYS A 120 -15.66 24.08 -10.11
C LYS A 120 -17.19 24.08 -10.09
N SER A 121 -17.84 23.24 -10.90
CA SER A 121 -19.31 23.18 -11.05
C SER A 121 -19.96 21.92 -10.52
N GLN A 122 -19.18 20.90 -10.16
CA GLN A 122 -19.69 19.58 -9.78
C GLN A 122 -19.11 19.16 -8.43
N ASN A 123 -19.95 19.01 -7.42
CA ASN A 123 -19.56 18.57 -6.07
C ASN A 123 -19.12 17.09 -6.03
N PHE A 124 -18.02 16.79 -6.69
CA PHE A 124 -17.48 15.47 -6.87
C PHE A 124 -16.34 15.20 -5.89
N VAL A 125 -16.39 14.08 -5.21
CA VAL A 125 -15.30 13.63 -4.34
C VAL A 125 -14.57 12.49 -5.02
N PRO A 126 -13.25 12.61 -5.31
CA PRO A 126 -12.47 11.53 -5.88
C PRO A 126 -12.32 10.38 -4.90
N GLY A 127 -12.43 9.15 -5.39
CA GLY A 127 -12.00 7.96 -4.66
C GLY A 127 -10.50 7.74 -4.88
N PHE A 128 -9.74 7.54 -3.81
CA PHE A 128 -8.34 7.16 -3.93
C PHE A 128 -7.88 6.25 -2.79
N ILE A 129 -6.91 5.40 -3.10
CA ILE A 129 -6.27 4.48 -2.15
C ILE A 129 -4.78 4.75 -2.18
N CYS A 130 -4.22 5.05 -1.02
CA CYS A 130 -2.79 5.30 -0.85
C CYS A 130 -2.13 4.16 -0.10
N VAL A 131 -0.97 3.71 -0.59
CA VAL A 131 -0.13 2.69 0.04
C VAL A 131 1.29 3.24 0.15
N LEU A 132 1.82 3.21 1.37
CA LEU A 132 3.21 3.58 1.63
C LEU A 132 4.13 2.42 1.26
N HIS A 133 5.12 2.71 0.44
CA HIS A 133 6.29 1.89 0.23
C HIS A 133 7.50 2.60 0.83
N THR A 134 8.38 1.86 1.49
CA THR A 134 9.53 2.44 2.21
C THR A 134 10.87 2.12 1.56
N PHE A 135 10.89 1.23 0.56
CA PHE A 135 12.10 0.81 -0.13
C PHE A 135 11.94 0.90 -1.65
N GLY A 136 13.01 1.35 -2.33
CA GLY A 136 13.15 1.27 -3.78
C GLY A 136 13.50 -0.15 -4.27
N ARG A 137 13.71 -0.30 -5.58
CA ARG A 137 14.16 -1.58 -6.18
C ARG A 137 15.44 -2.15 -5.57
N PRO A 138 16.48 -1.34 -5.30
CA PRO A 138 17.72 -1.81 -4.69
C PRO A 138 17.60 -2.03 -3.17
N LEU A 139 16.39 -2.03 -2.62
CA LEU A 139 16.11 -2.14 -1.19
C LEU A 139 16.64 -0.97 -0.33
N GLU A 140 17.04 0.11 -0.96
CA GLU A 140 17.43 1.34 -0.28
C GLU A 140 16.20 2.06 0.32
N TRP A 141 16.43 2.79 1.40
CA TRP A 141 15.41 3.61 2.03
C TRP A 141 14.91 4.69 1.07
N ASN A 142 13.68 4.55 0.64
CA ASN A 142 13.02 5.45 -0.29
C ASN A 142 11.51 5.50 -0.02
N PRO A 143 11.08 6.26 0.99
CA PRO A 143 9.67 6.35 1.30
C PRO A 143 8.91 7.06 0.17
N HIS A 144 7.89 6.40 -0.36
CA HIS A 144 7.03 6.93 -1.41
C HIS A 144 5.62 6.34 -1.28
N ILE A 145 4.65 7.05 -1.86
CA ILE A 145 3.26 6.62 -1.81
C ILE A 145 2.79 6.23 -3.20
N HIS A 146 2.35 4.98 -3.34
CA HIS A 146 1.55 4.53 -4.46
C HIS A 146 0.08 4.90 -4.21
N CYS A 147 -0.54 5.53 -5.19
CA CYS A 147 -1.92 5.96 -5.12
C CYS A 147 -2.69 5.45 -6.34
N ILE A 148 -3.78 4.72 -6.10
CA ILE A 148 -4.77 4.40 -7.11
C ILE A 148 -5.88 5.44 -6.99
N LEU A 149 -6.12 6.18 -8.06
CA LEU A 149 -7.07 7.29 -8.13
C LEU A 149 -8.17 6.98 -9.14
N SER A 150 -9.44 7.09 -8.75
CA SER A 150 -10.56 6.94 -9.67
C SER A 150 -10.66 8.14 -10.63
N GLU A 151 -10.85 7.87 -11.93
CA GLU A 151 -11.12 8.91 -12.95
C GLU A 151 -12.58 9.34 -12.98
N SER A 152 -13.44 8.62 -12.29
CA SER A 152 -14.84 8.97 -12.09
C SER A 152 -15.20 8.92 -10.63
N GLY A 153 -16.30 9.52 -10.25
CA GLY A 153 -16.77 9.52 -8.89
C GLY A 153 -18.27 9.58 -8.80
N ILE A 154 -18.75 9.65 -7.57
CA ILE A 154 -20.17 9.73 -7.27
C ILE A 154 -20.49 11.16 -6.89
N HIS A 155 -21.40 11.80 -7.66
CA HIS A 155 -21.96 13.07 -7.27
C HIS A 155 -22.81 12.90 -6.00
N LYS A 156 -22.88 13.92 -5.15
CA LYS A 156 -23.71 13.92 -3.92
C LYS A 156 -25.19 13.58 -4.18
N SER A 157 -25.68 13.78 -5.41
CA SER A 157 -27.04 13.43 -5.85
C SER A 157 -27.17 11.99 -6.38
N LYS A 158 -26.23 11.10 -6.12
CA LYS A 158 -26.21 9.67 -6.56
C LYS A 158 -26.06 9.44 -8.08
N HIS A 159 -25.72 10.43 -8.89
CA HIS A 159 -25.42 10.22 -10.29
C HIS A 159 -23.93 9.93 -10.51
N ARG A 160 -23.67 8.94 -11.38
CA ARG A 160 -22.31 8.54 -11.75
C ARG A 160 -21.81 9.49 -12.85
N PHE A 161 -20.66 10.13 -12.60
CA PHE A 161 -19.97 10.92 -13.61
C PHE A 161 -18.65 10.27 -13.98
N SER A 162 -18.37 10.17 -15.30
CA SER A 162 -17.01 9.97 -15.76
C SER A 162 -16.45 11.35 -16.11
N LEU A 163 -15.28 11.65 -15.59
CA LEU A 163 -14.55 12.84 -16.03
C LEU A 163 -14.06 12.58 -17.45
N PRO A 164 -14.34 13.47 -18.43
CA PRO A 164 -13.58 13.45 -19.66
C PRO A 164 -12.12 13.57 -19.23
N CYS A 165 -11.25 12.67 -19.71
CA CYS A 165 -9.83 12.64 -19.40
C CYS A 165 -9.20 13.99 -19.78
N PRO A 166 -9.10 14.98 -18.86
CA PRO A 166 -8.25 16.11 -19.13
C PRO A 166 -6.82 15.57 -19.06
N PRO A 167 -5.87 16.17 -19.76
CA PRO A 167 -4.49 15.84 -19.64
C PRO A 167 -3.99 16.24 -18.23
N LEU A 168 -4.38 15.45 -17.21
CA LEU A 168 -3.89 15.57 -15.84
C LEU A 168 -2.36 15.60 -15.79
N CYS A 169 -1.72 15.09 -16.85
CA CYS A 169 -0.29 14.99 -16.99
C CYS A 169 0.44 16.35 -17.00
N GLY A 170 -0.05 17.34 -17.73
CA GLY A 170 0.62 18.65 -17.81
C GLY A 170 0.40 19.54 -16.59
N LEU A 171 -0.78 19.43 -15.97
CA LEU A 171 -1.15 20.21 -14.77
C LEU A 171 -0.52 19.66 -13.48
N PHE A 172 -0.27 18.33 -13.44
CA PHE A 172 0.32 17.67 -12.28
C PHE A 172 1.76 18.12 -12.05
N LEU A 173 2.59 18.08 -13.09
CA LEU A 173 4.03 18.41 -12.99
C LEU A 173 4.32 19.89 -12.75
N SER A 174 3.53 20.80 -13.32
CA SER A 174 3.82 22.23 -13.25
C SER A 174 3.35 22.93 -11.97
N ARG A 175 2.39 22.34 -11.23
CA ARG A 175 1.77 22.99 -10.06
C ARG A 175 2.11 22.36 -8.71
N VAL A 176 2.51 21.10 -8.64
CA VAL A 176 3.02 20.49 -7.42
C VAL A 176 4.31 21.20 -6.98
N ARG A 177 5.14 21.63 -7.93
CA ARG A 177 6.34 22.48 -7.66
C ARG A 177 6.07 23.83 -7.02
N ARG A 178 4.87 24.39 -7.13
CA ARG A 178 4.60 25.79 -6.70
C ARG A 178 3.93 25.96 -5.35
N LYS A 179 3.39 24.91 -4.71
CA LYS A 179 2.56 25.07 -3.49
C LYS A 179 2.86 24.17 -2.31
N SER A 180 3.65 23.13 -2.48
CA SER A 180 4.20 22.38 -1.35
C SER A 180 5.62 22.89 -1.12
N ASN A 181 5.94 23.28 0.10
CA ASN A 181 7.34 23.56 0.50
C ASN A 181 8.22 22.28 0.41
N PHE A 182 7.65 21.17 -0.02
CA PHE A 182 8.34 19.91 -0.27
C PHE A 182 8.23 19.54 -1.75
N PRO A 183 9.35 19.22 -2.41
CA PRO A 183 9.35 18.77 -3.79
C PRO A 183 8.76 17.33 -3.85
N ILE A 184 7.49 17.24 -4.19
CA ILE A 184 6.85 15.96 -4.50
C ILE A 184 6.96 15.73 -5.99
N VAL A 185 7.71 14.72 -6.40
CA VAL A 185 7.85 14.32 -7.81
C VAL A 185 6.81 13.24 -8.10
N VAL A 186 5.97 13.49 -9.10
CA VAL A 186 5.03 12.49 -9.61
C VAL A 186 5.63 11.84 -10.84
N GLN A 187 5.99 10.56 -10.73
CA GLN A 187 6.46 9.79 -11.87
C GLN A 187 5.27 9.18 -12.61
N LYS A 188 5.31 9.28 -13.93
CA LYS A 188 4.39 8.62 -14.83
C LYS A 188 4.96 7.25 -15.16
N ASN A 189 4.24 6.17 -14.87
CA ASN A 189 4.53 4.91 -15.53
C ASN A 189 3.90 4.96 -16.92
N PRO A 190 4.65 4.73 -18.00
CA PRO A 190 4.05 4.47 -19.29
C PRO A 190 3.20 3.21 -19.19
N ALA A 191 2.03 3.25 -19.82
CA ALA A 191 1.13 2.12 -19.96
C ALA A 191 1.79 0.99 -20.76
#